data_ed88bbd74bf1c874ce73547adf0cad95
#
_entry.id   ed88bbd74bf1c874ce73547adf0cad95
#
_cell.length_a   1.000
_cell.length_b   1.000
_cell.length_c   1.000
_cell.angle_alpha   90.00
_cell.angle_beta   90.00
_cell.angle_gamma   90.00
#
_symmetry.space_group_name_H-M   'P 1'
#
loop_
_entity.id
_entity.type
_entity.pdbx_description
1 polymer ?
#
loop_
_entity_poly.entity_id
_entity_poly.type
_entity_poly.pdbx_seq_one_letter_code
_entity_poly.pdbx_strand_id
1 'polypeptide(L)'
;MNSKKTDLKTKGIRTVFILEIIGRPKEHLVQTLDKLIEAMNKEKGVKVIGKKIKDPVELKNNKDFYTTFAEVEIEVEGILQIALLMFKYMPANIEIIEPELIALSNNGFNEIFNERINGLPEIKE
;
A
#
# COMPACT_ATOMS: atom_id res chain seq x y z
N MET A 1 21.51 -24.68 -4.26
CA MET A 1 20.60 -24.46 -3.64
C MET A 1 19.96 -23.24 -3.92
N ASN A 2 18.94 -23.13 -3.60
CA ASN A 2 18.22 -22.14 -3.82
C ASN A 2 18.06 -21.23 -2.77
N SER A 3 18.87 -21.28 -1.70
CA SER A 3 18.71 -20.39 -0.61
C SER A 3 18.93 -18.98 -1.04
N LYS A 4 19.85 -18.73 -1.97
CA LYS A 4 20.04 -17.41 -2.42
C LYS A 4 18.84 -16.87 -3.10
N LYS A 5 18.23 -17.62 -3.97
CA LYS A 5 17.04 -17.20 -4.61
C LYS A 5 15.96 -16.98 -3.62
N THR A 6 15.85 -17.86 -2.65
CA THR A 6 14.85 -17.73 -1.62
C THR A 6 15.10 -16.47 -0.82
N ASP A 7 16.34 -16.21 -0.50
CA ASP A 7 16.66 -15.01 0.27
C ASP A 7 16.28 -13.76 -0.48
N LEU A 8 16.54 -13.72 -1.78
CA LEU A 8 16.18 -12.56 -2.56
C LEU A 8 14.67 -12.36 -2.55
N LYS A 9 13.94 -13.45 -2.62
CA LYS A 9 12.50 -13.35 -2.59
C LYS A 9 12.02 -12.93 -1.21
N THR A 10 12.60 -13.50 -0.15
CA THR A 10 12.14 -13.19 1.18
C THR A 10 12.53 -11.81 1.63
N LYS A 11 13.58 -11.22 1.04
CA LYS A 11 13.90 -9.88 1.39
C LYS A 11 12.75 -8.99 1.01
N GLY A 12 12.13 -9.33 -0.09
CA GLY A 12 10.95 -8.60 -0.50
C GLY A 12 11.25 -7.17 -0.92
N ILE A 13 10.22 -6.39 -0.95
CA ILE A 13 10.28 -5.01 -1.37
C ILE A 13 9.80 -4.17 -0.20
N ARG A 14 10.56 -3.14 0.13
CA ARG A 14 10.18 -2.24 1.20
C ARG A 14 9.60 -0.97 0.58
N THR A 15 8.43 -0.59 1.02
CA THR A 15 7.75 0.55 0.44
C THR A 15 6.98 1.32 1.50
N VAL A 16 6.69 2.58 1.21
CA VAL A 16 5.89 3.40 2.10
C VAL A 16 4.59 3.74 1.39
N PHE A 17 3.48 3.45 2.04
CA PHE A 17 2.16 3.80 1.54
C PHE A 17 1.66 4.98 2.32
N ILE A 18 1.08 5.94 1.63
CA ILE A 18 0.43 7.07 2.27
C ILE A 18 -1.07 6.85 2.15
N LEU A 19 -1.73 6.67 3.28
CA LEU A 19 -3.17 6.52 3.32
C LEU A 19 -3.78 7.82 3.81
N GLU A 20 -4.77 8.32 3.12
CA GLU A 20 -5.41 9.58 3.50
C GLU A 20 -6.90 9.38 3.61
N ILE A 21 -7.51 9.95 4.65
CA ILE A 21 -8.95 9.87 4.80
C ILE A 21 -9.50 11.21 5.26
N ILE A 22 -10.77 11.41 4.97
CA ILE A 22 -11.49 12.60 5.34
C ILE A 22 -12.77 12.18 6.04
N GLY A 23 -13.13 12.86 7.10
CA GLY A 23 -14.37 12.52 7.81
C GLY A 23 -14.49 13.24 9.12
N ARG A 24 -15.36 12.72 9.96
CA ARG A 24 -15.61 13.24 11.30
C ARG A 24 -16.27 12.18 12.14
N PRO A 25 -16.11 12.24 13.47
CA PRO A 25 -15.27 13.18 14.19
C PRO A 25 -13.81 12.80 14.06
N LYS A 26 -12.93 13.70 14.43
CA LYS A 26 -11.50 13.49 14.18
C LYS A 26 -10.97 12.23 14.84
N GLU A 27 -11.54 11.86 15.97
CA GLU A 27 -11.07 10.65 16.67
C GLU A 27 -11.30 9.39 15.85
N HIS A 28 -12.38 9.38 15.06
CA HIS A 28 -12.67 8.22 14.24
C HIS A 28 -11.68 8.07 13.11
N LEU A 29 -11.07 9.17 12.67
CA LEU A 29 -10.12 9.10 11.56
C LEU A 29 -8.89 8.29 11.96
N VAL A 30 -8.36 8.57 13.16
CA VAL A 30 -7.19 7.85 13.62
C VAL A 30 -7.51 6.37 13.80
N GLN A 31 -8.67 6.08 14.38
CA GLN A 31 -9.07 4.70 14.59
C GLN A 31 -9.24 3.97 13.26
N THR A 32 -9.82 4.66 12.29
CA THR A 32 -10.04 4.06 10.98
C THR A 32 -8.71 3.74 10.30
N LEU A 33 -7.76 4.67 10.38
CA LEU A 33 -6.44 4.41 9.80
C LEU A 33 -5.76 3.25 10.49
N ASP A 34 -5.86 3.16 11.81
CA ASP A 34 -5.28 2.05 12.53
C ASP A 34 -5.87 0.73 12.07
N LYS A 35 -7.18 0.69 11.88
CA LYS A 35 -7.84 -0.54 11.44
C LYS A 35 -7.42 -0.90 10.03
N LEU A 36 -7.27 0.08 9.16
CA LEU A 36 -6.81 -0.19 7.81
C LEU A 36 -5.40 -0.76 7.83
N ILE A 37 -4.55 -0.19 8.67
CA ILE A 37 -3.17 -0.67 8.76
C ILE A 37 -3.13 -2.08 9.31
N GLU A 38 -3.97 -2.38 10.28
CA GLU A 38 -4.04 -3.73 10.82
C GLU A 38 -4.48 -4.71 9.74
N ALA A 39 -5.45 -4.30 8.93
CA ALA A 39 -5.92 -5.14 7.84
C ALA A 39 -4.81 -5.37 6.82
N MET A 40 -4.05 -4.32 6.51
CA MET A 40 -2.92 -4.47 5.60
C MET A 40 -1.92 -5.48 6.13
N ASN A 41 -1.67 -5.44 7.42
CA ASN A 41 -0.69 -6.34 8.02
C ASN A 41 -1.12 -7.80 7.98
N LYS A 42 -2.40 -8.03 7.76
CA LYS A 42 -2.92 -9.40 7.68
C LYS A 42 -2.99 -9.91 6.25
N GLU A 43 -2.69 -9.07 5.28
CA GLU A 43 -2.71 -9.52 3.90
C GLU A 43 -1.55 -10.46 3.65
N LYS A 44 -1.80 -11.42 2.78
CA LYS A 44 -0.79 -12.42 2.48
C LYS A 44 0.43 -11.78 1.83
N GLY A 45 1.60 -12.09 2.36
CA GLY A 45 2.84 -11.56 1.80
C GLY A 45 3.12 -10.13 2.15
N VAL A 46 2.43 -9.57 3.14
CA VAL A 46 2.58 -8.19 3.55
C VAL A 46 2.91 -8.13 5.03
N LYS A 47 3.88 -7.31 5.36
CA LYS A 47 4.27 -7.11 6.75
C LYS A 47 4.43 -5.61 7.00
N VAL A 48 3.66 -5.08 7.92
CA VAL A 48 3.79 -3.68 8.31
C VAL A 48 4.96 -3.58 9.29
N ILE A 49 5.96 -2.79 8.95
CA ILE A 49 7.14 -2.65 9.79
C ILE A 49 7.20 -1.29 10.47
N GLY A 50 6.32 -0.38 10.13
CA GLY A 50 6.25 0.89 10.82
C GLY A 50 5.05 1.67 10.37
N LYS A 51 4.59 2.56 11.22
CA LYS A 51 3.47 3.42 10.86
C LYS A 51 3.60 4.74 11.60
N LYS A 52 3.05 5.78 10.99
CA LYS A 52 3.04 7.09 11.58
C LYS A 52 1.75 7.76 11.16
N ILE A 53 0.87 7.98 12.10
CA ILE A 53 -0.43 8.61 11.82
C ILE A 53 -0.35 10.05 12.26
N LYS A 54 -0.70 10.96 11.36
CA LYS A 54 -0.65 12.38 11.68
C LYS A 54 -1.93 12.79 12.38
N ASP A 55 -1.82 13.83 13.19
CA ASP A 55 -2.99 14.36 13.86
C ASP A 55 -3.95 14.93 12.83
N PRO A 56 -5.25 14.68 13.00
CA PRO A 56 -6.23 15.22 12.05
C PRO A 56 -6.23 16.74 12.03
N VAL A 57 -6.44 17.28 10.84
CA VAL A 57 -6.46 18.70 10.62
C VAL A 57 -7.81 19.07 10.02
N GLU A 58 -8.38 20.17 10.52
CA GLU A 58 -9.67 20.62 10.02
C GLU A 58 -9.56 21.11 8.60
N LEU A 59 -10.56 20.80 7.79
CA LEU A 59 -10.57 21.25 6.41
C LEU A 59 -10.89 22.72 6.34
N LYS A 60 -10.23 23.42 5.43
CA LYS A 60 -10.45 24.85 5.30
C LYS A 60 -11.84 25.18 4.82
N ASN A 61 -12.36 24.38 3.90
CA ASN A 61 -13.63 24.67 3.30
C ASN A 61 -14.83 24.10 4.05
N ASN A 62 -14.58 23.24 5.01
CA ASN A 62 -15.67 22.63 5.76
C ASN A 62 -15.18 22.33 7.16
N LYS A 63 -15.55 23.21 8.08
CA LYS A 63 -15.01 23.15 9.42
C LYS A 63 -15.43 21.93 10.23
N ASP A 64 -16.46 21.25 9.79
CA ASP A 64 -16.90 20.07 10.52
C ASP A 64 -16.14 18.83 10.13
N PHE A 65 -15.36 18.90 9.07
CA PHE A 65 -14.64 17.74 8.59
C PHE A 65 -13.14 17.87 8.80
N TYR A 66 -12.50 16.73 8.96
CA TYR A 66 -11.08 16.67 9.22
C TYR A 66 -10.43 15.76 8.19
N THR A 67 -9.15 15.97 7.97
CA THR A 67 -8.38 15.08 7.12
C THR A 67 -7.14 14.67 7.91
N THR A 68 -6.67 13.46 7.64
CA THR A 68 -5.42 13.01 8.21
C THR A 68 -4.85 11.96 7.30
N PHE A 69 -3.57 11.66 7.48
CA PHE A 69 -2.97 10.61 6.70
C PHE A 69 -2.00 9.82 7.56
N ALA A 70 -1.66 8.64 7.08
CA ALA A 70 -0.72 7.77 7.74
C ALA A 70 0.36 7.39 6.74
N GLU A 71 1.59 7.36 7.23
CA GLU A 71 2.69 6.79 6.49
C GLU A 71 2.87 5.38 7.00
N VAL A 72 2.74 4.41 6.14
CA VAL A 72 2.83 3.01 6.53
C VAL A 72 3.99 2.39 5.77
N GLU A 73 4.99 1.97 6.52
CA GLU A 73 6.13 1.31 5.91
C GLU A 73 5.86 -0.18 5.94
N ILE A 74 5.91 -0.82 4.79
CA ILE A 74 5.61 -2.22 4.69
C ILE A 74 6.68 -2.93 3.90
N GLU A 75 6.77 -4.23 4.15
CA GLU A 75 7.64 -5.10 3.41
C GLU A 75 6.73 -6.12 2.74
N VAL A 76 6.84 -6.28 1.44
CA VAL A 76 6.00 -7.20 0.70
C VAL A 76 6.85 -8.18 -0.06
N GLU A 77 6.28 -9.33 -0.37
CA GLU A 77 7.02 -10.39 -1.03
C GLU A 77 7.34 -10.08 -2.48
N GLY A 78 6.52 -9.28 -3.12
CA GLY A 78 6.77 -8.96 -4.53
C GLY A 78 5.89 -7.83 -5.01
N ILE A 79 6.09 -7.48 -6.27
CA ILE A 79 5.35 -6.38 -6.88
C ILE A 79 3.85 -6.66 -6.92
N LEU A 80 3.48 -7.91 -7.05
CA LEU A 80 2.06 -8.25 -7.11
C LEU A 80 1.34 -7.80 -5.85
N GLN A 81 1.97 -7.96 -4.69
CA GLN A 81 1.37 -7.52 -3.45
C GLN A 81 1.16 -6.01 -3.44
N ILE A 82 2.11 -5.26 -4.00
CA ILE A 82 1.96 -3.81 -4.08
C ILE A 82 0.75 -3.48 -4.95
N ALA A 83 0.64 -4.13 -6.09
CA ALA A 83 -0.47 -3.87 -7.00
C ALA A 83 -1.82 -4.17 -6.34
N LEU A 84 -1.89 -5.29 -5.64
CA LEU A 84 -3.13 -5.67 -4.96
C LEU A 84 -3.49 -4.67 -3.86
N LEU A 85 -2.49 -4.22 -3.12
CA LEU A 85 -2.75 -3.24 -2.07
C LEU A 85 -3.20 -1.91 -2.66
N MET A 86 -2.67 -1.54 -3.83
CA MET A 86 -3.11 -0.32 -4.49
C MET A 86 -4.59 -0.37 -4.81
N PHE A 87 -5.05 -1.48 -5.34
CA PHE A 87 -6.46 -1.60 -5.68
C PHE A 87 -7.35 -1.69 -4.44
N LYS A 88 -6.85 -2.37 -3.42
CA LYS A 88 -7.69 -2.63 -2.26
C LYS A 88 -7.75 -1.45 -1.30
N TYR A 89 -6.65 -0.77 -1.10
CA TYR A 89 -6.58 0.30 -0.11
C TYR A 89 -6.50 1.70 -0.71
N MET A 90 -6.25 1.78 -2.01
CA MET A 90 -6.26 3.05 -2.74
C MET A 90 -5.47 4.15 -2.05
N PRO A 91 -4.17 3.90 -1.80
CA PRO A 91 -3.35 4.89 -1.12
C PRO A 91 -3.19 6.16 -1.94
N ALA A 92 -2.96 7.25 -1.25
CA ALA A 92 -2.72 8.53 -1.92
C ALA A 92 -1.37 8.55 -2.62
N ASN A 93 -0.42 7.78 -2.10
CA ASN A 93 0.90 7.74 -2.70
C ASN A 93 1.63 6.47 -2.28
N ILE A 94 2.57 6.04 -3.09
CA ILE A 94 3.38 4.87 -2.79
C ILE A 94 4.81 5.19 -3.19
N GLU A 95 5.74 4.90 -2.29
CA GLU A 95 7.13 5.12 -2.58
C GLU A 95 7.91 3.85 -2.29
N ILE A 96 8.69 3.38 -3.24
CA ILE A 96 9.48 2.18 -3.05
C ILE A 96 10.84 2.58 -2.51
N ILE A 97 11.18 2.03 -1.36
CA ILE A 97 12.43 2.35 -0.70
C ILE A 97 13.53 1.37 -1.06
N GLU A 98 13.21 0.10 -1.04
CA GLU A 98 14.17 -0.94 -1.34
C GLU A 98 13.49 -2.06 -2.06
N PRO A 99 14.10 -2.57 -3.11
CA PRO A 99 15.32 -2.05 -3.71
C PRO A 99 15.03 -0.79 -4.50
N GLU A 100 16.05 0.03 -4.69
CA GLU A 100 15.89 1.26 -5.44
C GLU A 100 15.50 0.98 -6.87
N LEU A 101 15.97 -0.13 -7.39
CA LEU A 101 15.65 -0.52 -8.75
C LEU A 101 15.03 -1.90 -8.72
N ILE A 102 13.85 -2.02 -9.27
CA ILE A 102 13.17 -3.30 -9.34
C ILE A 102 13.21 -3.81 -10.77
N ALA A 103 13.83 -4.98 -10.93
CA ALA A 103 13.88 -5.62 -12.23
C ALA A 103 12.76 -6.64 -12.31
N LEU A 104 11.84 -6.43 -13.24
CA LEU A 104 10.72 -7.32 -13.40
C LEU A 104 10.97 -8.29 -14.53
N SER A 105 10.73 -9.58 -14.28
CA SER A 105 10.77 -10.55 -15.35
C SER A 105 9.52 -10.34 -16.20
N ASN A 106 9.55 -10.92 -17.39
CA ASN A 106 8.37 -10.85 -18.25
C ASN A 106 7.16 -11.44 -17.55
N ASN A 107 7.36 -12.52 -16.80
CA ASN A 107 6.25 -13.14 -16.10
C ASN A 107 5.69 -12.23 -15.02
N GLY A 108 6.56 -11.57 -14.29
CA GLY A 108 6.11 -10.67 -13.25
C GLY A 108 5.31 -9.51 -13.82
N PHE A 109 5.80 -8.95 -14.92
CA PHE A 109 5.11 -7.84 -15.54
C PHE A 109 3.74 -8.29 -16.06
N ASN A 110 3.71 -9.45 -16.70
CA ASN A 110 2.45 -9.95 -17.24
C ASN A 110 1.44 -10.24 -16.13
N GLU A 111 1.92 -10.71 -15.01
CA GLU A 111 1.06 -10.99 -13.88
C GLU A 111 0.37 -9.73 -13.39
N ILE A 112 1.13 -8.67 -13.24
CA ILE A 112 0.58 -7.40 -12.78
C ILE A 112 -0.40 -6.84 -13.81
N PHE A 113 -0.02 -6.91 -15.08
CA PHE A 113 -0.83 -6.39 -16.14
C PHE A 113 -2.16 -7.15 -16.23
N ASN A 114 -2.10 -8.46 -16.09
CA ASN A 114 -3.31 -9.27 -16.15
C ASN A 114 -4.23 -8.99 -14.96
N GLU A 115 -3.66 -8.76 -13.81
CA GLU A 115 -4.46 -8.44 -12.64
C GLU A 115 -5.23 -7.15 -12.87
N ARG A 116 -4.57 -6.16 -13.45
CA ARG A 116 -5.24 -4.89 -13.70
C ARG A 116 -6.35 -5.04 -14.72
N ILE A 117 -6.11 -5.82 -15.76
CA ILE A 117 -7.12 -6.03 -16.78
C ILE A 117 -8.31 -6.76 -16.19
N ASN A 118 -8.06 -7.76 -15.36
CA ASN A 118 -9.14 -8.53 -14.77
C ASN A 118 -9.93 -7.73 -13.76
N GLY A 119 -9.31 -6.78 -13.12
CA GLY A 119 -9.97 -6.00 -12.08
C GLY A 119 -10.61 -4.72 -12.56
N LEU A 120 -10.43 -4.35 -13.82
CA LEU A 120 -10.94 -3.11 -14.37
C LEU A 120 -11.69 -3.36 -15.64
N PRO A 121 -12.54 -2.40 -16.07
CA PRO A 121 -13.16 -2.54 -17.38
C PRO A 121 -12.09 -2.69 -18.42
N GLU A 122 -12.35 -3.55 -19.37
CA GLU A 122 -11.35 -3.85 -20.34
C GLU A 122 -11.04 -2.68 -21.22
N ILE A 123 -9.76 -2.45 -21.50
CA ILE A 123 -9.34 -1.40 -22.40
C ILE A 123 -8.83 -2.06 -23.64
N LYS A 124 -9.46 -1.77 -24.77
CA LYS A 124 -9.04 -2.38 -25.99
C LYS A 124 -8.20 -1.43 -26.79
N GLU A 125 -7.25 -1.97 -27.44
CA GLU A 125 -6.37 -1.15 -28.27
C GLU A 125 -6.85 -1.17 -29.68
#